data_d84c69f5c89c9350555d53cef6841781
#
_entry.id   d84c69f5c89c9350555d53cef6841781
#
_cell.length_a   1.000
_cell.length_b   1.000
_cell.length_c   1.000
_cell.angle_alpha   90.00
_cell.angle_beta   90.00
_cell.angle_gamma   90.00
#
_symmetry.space_group_name_H-M   'P 1'
#
loop_
_entity.id
_entity.type
_entity.pdbx_description
1 polymer ?
#
loop_
_entity_poly.entity_id
_entity_poly.type
_entity_poly.pdbx_seq_one_letter_code
_entity_poly.pdbx_strand_id
1 'polypeptide(L)'
;MRQLLTLRRVFVDRFSGGETAAQMRDMIINGLQGSKLFTITENQEKADAILRGSGEDLVFNETHTSSDSLNVHSSLSTTQSEEDTALRGGTRSEDRLNKSVGLGAGDSESSHSVERRHEANAAVRLVTKDGDVIWSTTQESMGGKFRGASSDVADKITKQLTEDYERAKKLPH
;
A
#
# COMPACT_ATOMS: atom_id res chain seq x y z
N MET A 1 10.39 4.64 -32.41
CA MET A 1 11.41 5.03 -31.42
C MET A 1 12.26 6.23 -31.85
N ARG A 2 12.69 6.36 -33.12
CA ARG A 2 13.49 7.53 -33.57
C ARG A 2 12.78 8.88 -33.41
N GLN A 3 11.47 8.92 -33.50
CA GLN A 3 10.66 10.13 -33.30
C GLN A 3 10.81 10.73 -31.90
N LEU A 4 11.16 9.92 -30.87
CA LEU A 4 11.46 10.42 -29.52
C LEU A 4 12.67 11.41 -29.53
N LEU A 5 13.64 11.19 -30.41
CA LEU A 5 14.86 12.01 -30.48
C LEU A 5 14.64 13.38 -31.14
N THR A 6 13.55 13.55 -31.86
CA THR A 6 13.19 14.82 -32.50
C THR A 6 12.47 15.79 -31.56
N LEU A 7 11.98 15.29 -30.43
CA LEU A 7 11.24 16.08 -29.46
C LEU A 7 12.17 16.97 -28.63
N ARG A 8 11.79 18.23 -28.47
CA ARG A 8 12.45 19.21 -27.59
C ARG A 8 11.55 19.64 -26.45
N ARG A 9 10.27 19.84 -26.72
CA ARG A 9 9.27 20.35 -25.76
C ARG A 9 8.11 19.38 -25.64
N VAL A 10 7.75 19.07 -24.39
CA VAL A 10 6.64 18.18 -24.08
C VAL A 10 5.66 18.93 -23.17
N PHE A 11 4.39 18.91 -23.54
CA PHE A 11 3.30 19.33 -22.69
C PHE A 11 2.70 18.10 -22.00
N VAL A 12 2.47 18.17 -20.69
CA VAL A 12 1.81 17.10 -19.95
C VAL A 12 0.37 17.49 -19.72
N ASP A 13 -0.53 16.81 -20.42
CA ASP A 13 -1.97 17.05 -20.36
C ASP A 13 -2.56 16.58 -19.03
N ARG A 14 -3.80 16.93 -18.75
CA ARG A 14 -4.53 16.44 -17.58
C ARG A 14 -4.74 14.94 -17.72
N PHE A 15 -4.47 14.23 -16.63
CA PHE A 15 -4.75 12.79 -16.57
C PHE A 15 -6.20 12.57 -16.14
N SER A 16 -6.84 11.56 -16.73
CA SER A 16 -8.13 11.06 -16.24
C SER A 16 -7.93 10.16 -15.03
N GLY A 17 -8.85 10.18 -14.06
CA GLY A 17 -8.79 9.39 -12.84
C GLY A 17 -8.91 10.19 -11.55
N GLY A 18 -9.39 11.44 -11.63
CA GLY A 18 -9.67 12.26 -10.45
C GLY A 18 -8.46 12.95 -9.84
N GLU A 19 -8.50 13.19 -8.52
CA GLU A 19 -7.48 13.95 -7.79
C GLU A 19 -6.13 13.22 -7.73
N THR A 20 -6.16 11.92 -7.55
CA THR A 20 -4.94 11.09 -7.52
C THR A 20 -4.20 11.11 -8.85
N ALA A 21 -4.94 11.14 -9.97
CA ALA A 21 -4.36 11.28 -11.31
C ALA A 21 -3.69 12.66 -11.50
N ALA A 22 -4.25 13.73 -10.92
CA ALA A 22 -3.62 15.04 -10.95
C ALA A 22 -2.31 15.07 -10.17
N GLN A 23 -2.27 14.48 -8.98
CA GLN A 23 -1.06 14.36 -8.18
C GLN A 23 0.01 13.53 -8.92
N MET A 24 -0.39 12.42 -9.53
CA MET A 24 0.51 11.57 -10.30
C MET A 24 1.08 12.31 -11.52
N ARG A 25 0.27 13.11 -12.21
CA ARG A 25 0.72 14.01 -13.28
C ARG A 25 1.85 14.94 -12.82
N ASP A 26 1.67 15.58 -11.66
CA ASP A 26 2.66 16.51 -11.11
C ASP A 26 3.96 15.79 -10.72
N MET A 27 3.87 14.58 -10.19
CA MET A 27 5.05 13.74 -9.91
C MET A 27 5.79 13.35 -11.20
N ILE A 28 5.07 13.02 -12.28
CA ILE A 28 5.66 12.73 -13.59
C ILE A 28 6.33 13.98 -14.16
N ILE A 29 5.72 15.15 -14.06
CA ILE A 29 6.33 16.42 -14.49
C ILE A 29 7.67 16.64 -13.76
N ASN A 30 7.70 16.47 -12.44
CA ASN A 30 8.91 16.61 -11.65
C ASN A 30 9.99 15.60 -12.08
N GLY A 31 9.61 14.35 -12.28
CA GLY A 31 10.53 13.32 -12.77
C GLY A 31 11.12 13.63 -14.15
N LEU A 32 10.27 14.08 -15.08
CA LEU A 32 10.71 14.44 -16.44
C LEU A 32 11.60 15.67 -16.44
N GLN A 33 11.35 16.66 -15.60
CA GLN A 33 12.24 17.81 -15.43
C GLN A 33 13.61 17.38 -14.89
N GLY A 34 13.61 16.46 -13.93
CA GLY A 34 14.85 15.90 -13.37
C GLY A 34 15.67 15.12 -14.37
N SER A 35 15.03 14.43 -15.32
CA SER A 35 15.71 13.65 -16.37
C SER A 35 16.41 14.50 -17.41
N LYS A 36 16.03 15.79 -17.57
CA LYS A 36 16.57 16.74 -18.56
C LYS A 36 16.48 16.28 -20.01
N LEU A 37 15.60 15.32 -20.30
CA LEU A 37 15.41 14.81 -21.68
C LEU A 37 14.68 15.82 -22.56
N PHE A 38 13.69 16.48 -21.98
CA PHE A 38 12.82 17.43 -22.68
C PHE A 38 12.65 18.70 -21.85
N THR A 39 12.33 19.80 -22.53
CA THR A 39 11.79 20.98 -21.86
C THR A 39 10.31 20.79 -21.63
N ILE A 40 9.86 20.77 -20.36
CA ILE A 40 8.43 20.73 -20.05
C ILE A 40 7.84 22.11 -20.23
N THR A 41 6.75 22.23 -20.95
CA THR A 41 6.05 23.48 -21.22
C THR A 41 4.60 23.40 -20.75
N GLU A 42 4.09 24.51 -20.21
CA GLU A 42 2.66 24.64 -19.88
C GLU A 42 1.83 25.16 -21.09
N ASN A 43 2.50 25.49 -22.19
CA ASN A 43 1.83 25.93 -23.41
C ASN A 43 1.78 24.78 -24.42
N GLN A 44 0.58 24.22 -24.59
CA GLN A 44 0.32 23.10 -25.51
C GLN A 44 0.68 23.43 -26.97
N GLU A 45 0.47 24.69 -27.43
CA GLU A 45 0.75 25.10 -28.80
C GLU A 45 2.25 25.07 -29.12
N LYS A 46 3.09 25.30 -28.10
CA LYS A 46 4.55 25.31 -28.24
C LYS A 46 5.19 23.94 -28.03
N ALA A 47 4.42 22.94 -27.67
CA ALA A 47 4.91 21.58 -27.48
C ALA A 47 5.09 20.85 -28.81
N ASP A 48 6.11 20.01 -28.91
CA ASP A 48 6.31 19.11 -30.04
C ASP A 48 5.46 17.85 -29.90
N ALA A 49 5.23 17.42 -28.65
CA ALA A 49 4.37 16.30 -28.31
C ALA A 49 3.65 16.55 -26.98
N ILE A 50 2.55 15.80 -26.79
CA ILE A 50 1.69 15.86 -25.63
C ILE A 50 1.74 14.52 -24.93
N LEU A 51 2.07 14.53 -23.63
CA LEU A 51 1.95 13.35 -22.77
C LEU A 51 0.53 13.32 -22.19
N ARG A 52 -0.23 12.31 -22.56
CA ARG A 52 -1.59 12.05 -22.09
C ARG A 52 -1.65 10.76 -21.32
N GLY A 53 -2.55 10.67 -20.34
CA GLY A 53 -2.69 9.46 -19.57
C GLY A 53 -3.91 9.41 -18.68
N SER A 54 -4.00 8.28 -17.99
CA SER A 54 -4.92 8.05 -16.88
C SER A 54 -4.14 7.46 -15.72
N GLY A 55 -4.62 7.72 -14.51
CA GLY A 55 -4.02 7.14 -13.31
C GLY A 55 -5.06 6.95 -12.23
N GLU A 56 -4.90 5.89 -11.47
CA GLU A 56 -5.74 5.56 -10.32
C GLU A 56 -4.86 5.14 -9.15
N ASP A 57 -5.26 5.54 -7.95
CA ASP A 57 -4.66 5.09 -6.70
C ASP A 57 -5.79 4.56 -5.82
N LEU A 58 -5.77 3.27 -5.58
CA LEU A 58 -6.77 2.57 -4.78
C LEU A 58 -6.19 2.29 -3.40
N VAL A 59 -6.95 2.66 -2.37
CA VAL A 59 -6.59 2.40 -0.98
C VAL A 59 -7.43 1.26 -0.46
N PHE A 60 -6.79 0.13 -0.14
CA PHE A 60 -7.43 -1.00 0.51
C PHE A 60 -7.11 -0.97 2.00
N ASN A 61 -8.15 -1.07 2.83
CA ASN A 61 -8.01 -1.24 4.27
C ASN A 61 -8.27 -2.71 4.60
N GLU A 62 -7.23 -3.46 4.91
CA GLU A 62 -7.37 -4.81 5.46
C GLU A 62 -7.36 -4.74 6.98
N THR A 63 -8.46 -5.15 7.60
CA THR A 63 -8.56 -5.25 9.05
C THR A 63 -8.30 -6.70 9.44
N HIS A 64 -7.15 -6.98 10.01
CA HIS A 64 -6.87 -8.27 10.63
C HIS A 64 -7.28 -8.21 12.10
N THR A 65 -8.32 -8.99 12.44
CA THR A 65 -8.71 -9.22 13.84
C THR A 65 -8.23 -10.61 14.23
N SER A 66 -7.13 -10.68 14.97
CA SER A 66 -6.72 -11.93 15.60
C SER A 66 -7.23 -11.94 17.04
N SER A 67 -8.16 -12.87 17.34
CA SER A 67 -8.61 -13.15 18.69
C SER A 67 -7.97 -14.46 19.14
N ASP A 68 -6.89 -14.39 19.89
CA ASP A 68 -6.35 -15.54 20.60
C ASP A 68 -7.09 -15.68 21.93
N SER A 69 -8.07 -16.57 21.98
CA SER A 69 -8.71 -16.98 23.23
C SER A 69 -7.97 -18.18 23.80
N LEU A 70 -7.08 -17.96 24.74
CA LEU A 70 -6.52 -19.00 25.57
C LEU A 70 -7.58 -19.44 26.59
N ASN A 71 -8.28 -20.50 26.27
CA ASN A 71 -9.24 -21.11 27.18
C ASN A 71 -8.51 -22.13 28.07
N VAL A 72 -7.99 -21.66 29.21
CA VAL A 72 -7.40 -22.54 30.23
C VAL A 72 -8.54 -23.11 31.07
N HIS A 73 -9.02 -24.30 30.72
CA HIS A 73 -9.90 -25.08 31.55
C HIS A 73 -9.09 -25.82 32.62
N SER A 74 -9.01 -25.27 33.82
CA SER A 74 -8.59 -26.04 34.98
C SER A 74 -9.82 -26.72 35.61
N SER A 75 -10.04 -27.97 35.25
CA SER A 75 -11.01 -28.80 35.94
C SER A 75 -10.41 -29.34 37.22
N LEU A 76 -10.76 -28.76 38.36
CA LEU A 76 -10.53 -29.40 39.65
C LEU A 76 -11.63 -30.44 39.85
N SER A 77 -11.30 -31.69 39.62
CA SER A 77 -12.14 -32.80 40.05
C SER A 77 -11.93 -33.06 41.54
N THR A 78 -12.89 -32.69 42.35
CA THR A 78 -12.91 -33.09 43.77
C THR A 78 -13.49 -34.50 43.81
N THR A 79 -12.64 -35.47 44.06
CA THR A 79 -13.08 -36.85 44.36
C THR A 79 -13.51 -36.87 45.81
N GLN A 80 -14.78 -37.01 46.02
CA GLN A 80 -15.38 -37.22 47.35
C GLN A 80 -15.44 -38.74 47.55
N SER A 81 -14.57 -39.26 48.40
CA SER A 81 -14.67 -40.60 48.91
C SER A 81 -15.39 -40.55 50.25
N GLU A 82 -16.58 -41.11 50.27
CA GLU A 82 -17.28 -41.44 51.50
C GLU A 82 -16.66 -42.65 52.15
N GLU A 83 -16.17 -42.51 53.34
CA GLU A 83 -16.01 -43.63 54.27
C GLU A 83 -16.53 -43.25 55.66
N ASP A 84 -17.61 -43.97 56.01
CA ASP A 84 -18.15 -44.01 57.37
C ASP A 84 -17.13 -44.45 58.41
N THR A 85 -17.02 -43.67 59.47
CA THR A 85 -16.93 -44.31 60.80
C THR A 85 -17.19 -43.29 61.89
N ALA A 86 -18.18 -43.63 62.69
CA ALA A 86 -18.53 -42.92 63.93
C ALA A 86 -17.42 -43.01 64.98
N LEU A 87 -17.20 -41.97 65.73
CA LEU A 87 -17.27 -41.90 67.19
C LEU A 87 -16.53 -40.66 67.76
N ARG A 88 -17.37 -39.84 68.38
CA ARG A 88 -17.13 -39.23 69.70
C ARG A 88 -16.03 -38.22 69.89
N GLY A 89 -16.48 -36.99 70.16
CA GLY A 89 -15.81 -36.20 71.21
C GLY A 89 -15.14 -34.91 70.77
N GLY A 90 -15.88 -33.86 70.94
CA GLY A 90 -15.34 -32.68 71.63
C GLY A 90 -14.55 -31.65 70.81
N THR A 91 -15.18 -30.51 70.79
CA THR A 91 -14.62 -29.14 70.92
C THR A 91 -14.04 -28.45 69.70
N ARG A 92 -14.74 -27.42 69.42
CA ARG A 92 -14.31 -26.09 69.06
C ARG A 92 -13.86 -25.83 67.62
N SER A 93 -14.81 -25.23 66.99
CA SER A 93 -14.76 -24.41 65.83
C SER A 93 -13.54 -23.48 65.76
N GLU A 94 -12.89 -23.54 64.66
CA GLU A 94 -12.36 -22.34 64.03
C GLU A 94 -12.68 -22.42 62.53
N ASP A 95 -13.66 -21.62 62.17
CA ASP A 95 -13.99 -21.28 60.83
C ASP A 95 -12.78 -20.66 60.15
N ARG A 96 -12.02 -21.42 59.40
CA ARG A 96 -11.16 -20.89 58.36
C ARG A 96 -11.93 -20.88 57.07
N LEU A 97 -12.59 -19.77 56.82
CA LEU A 97 -13.02 -19.41 55.48
C LEU A 97 -11.77 -19.41 54.58
N ASN A 98 -11.61 -20.49 53.88
CA ASN A 98 -10.64 -20.54 52.79
C ASN A 98 -11.28 -19.87 51.58
N LYS A 99 -11.14 -18.54 51.56
CA LYS A 99 -11.56 -17.72 50.46
C LYS A 99 -10.47 -17.86 49.36
N SER A 100 -10.65 -18.83 48.51
CA SER A 100 -9.86 -18.92 47.30
C SER A 100 -10.24 -17.74 46.40
N VAL A 101 -9.44 -16.70 46.45
CA VAL A 101 -9.50 -15.61 45.49
C VAL A 101 -8.94 -16.13 44.19
N GLY A 102 -9.81 -16.53 43.28
CA GLY A 102 -9.43 -16.82 41.90
C GLY A 102 -9.12 -15.49 41.22
N LEU A 103 -7.86 -15.16 41.12
CA LEU A 103 -7.38 -14.09 40.25
C LEU A 103 -7.49 -14.63 38.81
N GLY A 104 -8.62 -14.40 38.20
CA GLY A 104 -8.78 -14.53 36.77
C GLY A 104 -8.16 -13.31 36.10
N ALA A 105 -6.89 -13.35 35.80
CA ALA A 105 -6.27 -12.41 34.88
C ALA A 105 -6.66 -12.88 33.46
N GLY A 106 -7.80 -12.43 32.99
CA GLY A 106 -8.17 -12.52 31.60
C GLY A 106 -7.50 -11.40 30.84
N ASP A 107 -6.28 -11.63 30.38
CA ASP A 107 -5.63 -10.74 29.44
C ASP A 107 -6.15 -11.10 28.04
N SER A 108 -7.12 -10.34 27.57
CA SER A 108 -7.60 -10.42 26.19
C SER A 108 -6.89 -9.29 25.40
N GLU A 109 -5.70 -9.57 24.91
CA GLU A 109 -5.08 -8.71 23.90
C GLU A 109 -5.79 -8.92 22.56
N SER A 110 -6.70 -8.02 22.25
CA SER A 110 -7.19 -7.86 20.88
C SER A 110 -6.29 -6.89 20.14
N SER A 111 -5.34 -7.40 19.39
CA SER A 111 -4.54 -6.56 18.50
C SER A 111 -5.33 -6.27 17.23
N HIS A 112 -5.76 -5.02 17.09
CA HIS A 112 -6.32 -4.49 15.86
C HIS A 112 -5.17 -3.94 15.01
N SER A 113 -4.79 -4.67 14.00
CA SER A 113 -3.84 -4.21 12.98
C SER A 113 -4.63 -3.81 11.73
N VAL A 114 -4.62 -2.51 11.44
CA VAL A 114 -5.16 -1.98 10.18
C VAL A 114 -3.99 -1.81 9.21
N GLU A 115 -3.85 -2.72 8.28
CA GLU A 115 -2.87 -2.61 7.21
C GLU A 115 -3.49 -1.85 6.03
N ARG A 116 -2.92 -0.68 5.69
CA ARG A 116 -3.30 0.09 4.51
C ARG A 116 -2.43 -0.34 3.35
N ARG A 117 -3.06 -0.91 2.35
CA ARG A 117 -2.41 -1.24 1.08
C ARG A 117 -2.83 -0.21 0.04
N HIS A 118 -1.85 0.42 -0.60
CA HIS A 118 -2.05 1.33 -1.72
C HIS A 118 -1.67 0.61 -3.00
N GLU A 119 -2.58 0.59 -3.96
CA GLU A 119 -2.31 0.09 -5.31
C GLU A 119 -2.53 1.23 -6.28
N ALA A 120 -1.52 1.56 -7.06
CA ALA A 120 -1.62 2.59 -8.07
C ALA A 120 -1.29 2.02 -9.45
N ASN A 121 -2.00 2.49 -10.44
CA ASN A 121 -1.71 2.22 -11.83
C ASN A 121 -1.77 3.50 -12.66
N ALA A 122 -1.01 3.56 -13.73
CA ALA A 122 -1.15 4.60 -14.73
C ALA A 122 -0.79 4.09 -16.12
N ALA A 123 -1.57 4.53 -17.09
CA ALA A 123 -1.29 4.34 -18.50
C ALA A 123 -1.02 5.71 -19.13
N VAL A 124 0.13 5.87 -19.76
CA VAL A 124 0.54 7.11 -20.40
C VAL A 124 0.98 6.88 -21.84
N ARG A 125 0.78 7.89 -22.68
CA ARG A 125 1.18 7.89 -24.08
C ARG A 125 1.68 9.26 -24.49
N LEU A 126 2.71 9.28 -25.32
CA LEU A 126 3.26 10.47 -25.90
C LEU A 126 2.76 10.59 -27.36
N VAL A 127 2.05 11.68 -27.64
CA VAL A 127 1.34 11.89 -28.90
C VAL A 127 1.92 13.11 -29.60
N THR A 128 2.25 13.01 -30.88
CA THR A 128 2.69 14.14 -31.70
C THR A 128 1.52 15.10 -31.98
N LYS A 129 1.81 16.28 -32.55
CA LYS A 129 0.79 17.21 -33.03
C LYS A 129 -0.12 16.62 -34.10
N ASP A 130 0.40 15.68 -34.89
CA ASP A 130 -0.32 15.01 -35.96
C ASP A 130 -1.22 13.88 -35.43
N GLY A 131 -1.18 13.62 -34.12
CA GLY A 131 -2.00 12.60 -33.46
C GLY A 131 -1.36 11.21 -33.37
N ASP A 132 -0.11 11.06 -33.81
CA ASP A 132 0.59 9.78 -33.78
C ASP A 132 1.09 9.46 -32.36
N VAL A 133 0.81 8.26 -31.89
CA VAL A 133 1.38 7.76 -30.63
C VAL A 133 2.78 7.23 -30.89
N ILE A 134 3.78 7.94 -30.39
CA ILE A 134 5.20 7.60 -30.62
C ILE A 134 5.83 6.82 -29.47
N TRP A 135 5.20 6.85 -28.32
CA TRP A 135 5.61 6.09 -27.13
C TRP A 135 4.43 5.89 -26.18
N SER A 136 4.41 4.76 -25.49
CA SER A 136 3.40 4.49 -24.45
C SER A 136 3.94 3.49 -23.44
N THR A 137 3.44 3.59 -22.19
CA THR A 137 3.69 2.61 -21.15
C THR A 137 2.51 2.53 -20.18
N THR A 138 2.37 1.37 -19.56
CA THR A 138 1.49 1.18 -18.41
C THR A 138 2.34 0.69 -17.26
N GLN A 139 2.22 1.34 -16.10
CA GLN A 139 2.97 1.01 -14.90
C GLN A 139 1.99 0.82 -13.74
N GLU A 140 2.34 -0.10 -12.87
CA GLU A 140 1.59 -0.41 -11.66
C GLU A 140 2.52 -0.49 -10.45
N SER A 141 1.97 -0.25 -9.28
CA SER A 141 2.67 -0.38 -8.01
C SER A 141 1.72 -0.88 -6.94
N MET A 142 2.18 -1.89 -6.22
CA MET A 142 1.53 -2.43 -5.04
C MET A 142 2.21 -1.89 -3.77
N GLY A 143 2.17 -0.61 -3.57
CA GLY A 143 2.62 0.18 -2.44
C GLY A 143 3.68 -0.39 -1.50
N GLY A 144 4.87 0.18 -1.52
CA GLY A 144 5.88 -0.08 -0.49
C GLY A 144 5.64 0.73 0.78
N LYS A 145 6.13 0.23 1.92
CA LYS A 145 5.99 0.85 3.26
C LYS A 145 6.52 2.29 3.38
N PHE A 146 7.31 2.78 2.43
CA PHE A 146 8.05 4.06 2.52
C PHE A 146 7.76 5.07 1.42
N ARG A 147 7.16 4.66 0.30
CA ARG A 147 6.75 5.56 -0.78
C ARG A 147 5.31 5.27 -1.17
N GLY A 148 4.55 6.31 -1.46
CA GLY A 148 3.20 6.15 -1.99
C GLY A 148 3.24 5.41 -3.33
N ALA A 149 2.24 4.57 -3.59
CA ALA A 149 2.15 3.80 -4.83
C ALA A 149 2.17 4.70 -6.08
N SER A 150 1.52 5.85 -6.01
CA SER A 150 1.51 6.86 -7.09
C SER A 150 2.90 7.42 -7.41
N SER A 151 3.74 7.64 -6.38
CA SER A 151 5.12 8.11 -6.57
C SER A 151 5.98 7.05 -7.26
N ASP A 152 5.83 5.78 -6.86
CA ASP A 152 6.55 4.67 -7.49
C ASP A 152 6.17 4.49 -8.96
N VAL A 153 4.87 4.62 -9.28
CA VAL A 153 4.37 4.59 -10.66
C VAL A 153 4.95 5.73 -11.48
N ALA A 154 4.97 6.96 -10.95
CA ALA A 154 5.54 8.12 -11.63
C ALA A 154 7.04 7.96 -11.89
N ASP A 155 7.79 7.43 -10.91
CA ASP A 155 9.23 7.12 -11.06
C ASP A 155 9.45 6.05 -12.14
N LYS A 156 8.65 4.99 -12.16
CA LYS A 156 8.73 3.92 -13.17
C LYS A 156 8.47 4.44 -14.59
N ILE A 157 7.45 5.30 -14.76
CA ILE A 157 7.14 5.94 -16.05
C ILE A 157 8.31 6.78 -16.53
N THR A 158 8.85 7.64 -15.67
CA THR A 158 9.98 8.53 -16.01
C THR A 158 11.23 7.73 -16.34
N LYS A 159 11.53 6.70 -15.57
CA LYS A 159 12.65 5.79 -15.80
C LYS A 159 12.51 5.07 -17.13
N GLN A 160 11.35 4.49 -17.41
CA GLN A 160 11.09 3.78 -18.66
C GLN A 160 11.26 4.70 -19.87
N LEU A 161 10.71 5.92 -19.80
CA LEU A 161 10.86 6.88 -20.90
C LEU A 161 12.34 7.27 -21.12
N THR A 162 13.09 7.44 -20.03
CA THR A 162 14.51 7.75 -20.08
C THR A 162 15.31 6.61 -20.72
N GLU A 163 15.06 5.39 -20.32
CA GLU A 163 15.73 4.20 -20.87
C GLU A 163 15.42 4.01 -22.37
N ASP A 164 14.16 4.20 -22.75
CA ASP A 164 13.74 4.08 -24.14
C ASP A 164 14.32 5.20 -25.03
N TYR A 165 14.44 6.41 -24.48
CA TYR A 165 15.10 7.51 -25.16
C TYR A 165 16.60 7.23 -25.37
N GLU A 166 17.31 6.77 -24.35
CA GLU A 166 18.73 6.40 -24.46
C GLU A 166 18.93 5.18 -25.40
N ARG A 167 17.98 4.25 -25.41
CA ARG A 167 17.99 3.13 -26.36
C ARG A 167 17.80 3.62 -27.79
N ALA A 168 16.90 4.58 -28.01
CA ALA A 168 16.69 5.18 -29.31
C ALA A 168 17.94 5.87 -29.87
N LYS A 169 18.75 6.52 -29.02
CA LYS A 169 20.05 7.13 -29.40
C LYS A 169 21.07 6.10 -29.89
N LYS A 170 21.03 4.88 -29.37
CA LYS A 170 22.00 3.83 -29.69
C LYS A 170 21.66 3.07 -30.97
N LEU A 171 20.46 3.28 -31.56
CA LEU A 171 20.07 2.61 -32.78
C LEU A 171 20.87 3.18 -33.97
N PRO A 172 21.56 2.31 -34.77
CA PRO A 172 22.32 2.76 -35.92
C PRO A 172 21.41 3.43 -36.95
N HIS A 173 21.99 4.35 -37.69
CA HIS A 173 21.33 5.10 -38.78
C HIS A 173 20.97 4.22 -39.94
#